data_2975994fa6ebac2d1bb3d43051c4563b
#
_entry.id   2975994fa6ebac2d1bb3d43051c4563b
#
_cell.length_a   1.000
_cell.length_b   1.000
_cell.length_c   1.000
_cell.angle_alpha   90.00
_cell.angle_beta   90.00
_cell.angle_gamma   90.00
#
_symmetry.space_group_name_H-M   'P 1'
#
loop_
_entity.id
_entity.type
_entity.pdbx_description
1 polymer ?
#
loop_
_entity_poly.entity_id
_entity_poly.type
_entity_poly.pdbx_seq_one_letter_code
_entity_poly.pdbx_strand_id
1 'polypeptide(L)'
;MNFVFTNALKYRHEYVFLDLNPDKYKNNMATVSETNHRLAALSLFRELYNNNKNVYAILCTFVEYVVVKSNKTQFTATDIAVLLKKEFNFMIPEAVLDFVCKKHCTNITTVRKGIYECEINTELKEVFEKTKGEITTLTDDAREIVEKIYSFYISQHPKSDKTEEDIKSGISSSLYNFCLDNLYTNGYTDIISAFIVFNEHNPDIIEKISEIKEGVILYTGVRYTDTNSTSGQWTNNITFYLDTELLFSAFGYNGEIEKKMFDEFFELVEEVNLRLLRIKR
;
A
#
# COMPACT_ATOMS: atom_id res chain seq x y z
N MET A 1 -9.42 36.86 -15.77
CA MET A 1 -9.17 35.42 -15.96
C MET A 1 -8.28 34.87 -14.83
N ASN A 2 -8.52 35.28 -13.57
CA ASN A 2 -7.66 34.98 -12.41
C ASN A 2 -8.44 34.46 -11.19
N PHE A 3 -9.60 33.80 -11.39
CA PHE A 3 -10.47 33.38 -10.28
C PHE A 3 -10.56 31.89 -10.02
N VAL A 4 -9.87 31.05 -10.81
CA VAL A 4 -10.02 29.58 -10.73
C VAL A 4 -8.92 28.93 -9.89
N PHE A 5 -7.75 29.57 -9.74
CA PHE A 5 -6.61 28.95 -9.05
C PHE A 5 -6.64 29.02 -7.51
N THR A 6 -7.35 29.99 -6.93
CA THR A 6 -7.36 30.18 -5.47
C THR A 6 -8.32 29.22 -4.74
N ASN A 7 -9.32 28.67 -5.40
CA ASN A 7 -10.25 27.73 -4.80
C ASN A 7 -9.80 26.25 -4.89
N ALA A 8 -8.99 25.89 -5.86
CA ALA A 8 -8.48 24.52 -6.01
C ALA A 8 -7.53 24.12 -4.86
N LEU A 9 -6.76 25.08 -4.32
CA LEU A 9 -5.86 24.84 -3.19
C LEU A 9 -6.60 24.71 -1.85
N LYS A 10 -7.78 25.29 -1.71
CA LYS A 10 -8.57 25.26 -0.47
C LYS A 10 -9.32 23.94 -0.29
N TYR A 11 -9.68 23.27 -1.39
CA TYR A 11 -10.36 21.95 -1.35
C TYR A 11 -9.41 20.77 -1.23
N ARG A 12 -8.09 20.94 -1.44
CA ARG A 12 -7.09 19.89 -1.28
C ARG A 12 -6.89 19.49 0.18
N HIS A 13 -7.35 20.29 1.14
CA HIS A 13 -7.20 20.04 2.59
C HIS A 13 -8.34 19.27 3.25
N GLU A 14 -9.48 19.05 2.60
CA GLU A 14 -10.66 18.46 3.28
C GLU A 14 -10.93 16.98 2.95
N TYR A 15 -10.27 16.38 1.97
CA TYR A 15 -10.64 15.04 1.48
C TYR A 15 -9.76 13.88 1.94
N VAL A 16 -8.75 14.11 2.76
CA VAL A 16 -7.89 13.04 3.32
C VAL A 16 -8.14 12.79 4.81
N PHE A 17 -9.14 13.44 5.40
CA PHE A 17 -9.50 13.21 6.81
C PHE A 17 -10.55 12.10 6.96
N LEU A 18 -10.19 10.86 6.63
CA LEU A 18 -10.79 9.70 7.24
C LEU A 18 -9.91 9.29 8.43
N ASP A 19 -10.24 9.89 9.57
CA ASP A 19 -10.00 9.37 10.93
C ASP A 19 -8.55 9.00 11.30
N LEU A 20 -7.59 9.87 10.98
CA LEU A 20 -6.26 9.84 11.59
C LEU A 20 -6.23 10.82 12.77
N ASN A 21 -6.80 10.41 13.90
CA ASN A 21 -6.55 11.09 15.17
C ASN A 21 -5.06 10.93 15.51
N PRO A 22 -4.23 12.00 15.41
CA PRO A 22 -2.79 11.92 15.63
C PRO A 22 -2.42 11.49 17.05
N ASP A 23 -3.33 11.65 18.00
CA ASP A 23 -3.08 11.29 19.41
C ASP A 23 -3.27 9.80 19.70
N LYS A 24 -3.89 9.02 18.80
CA LYS A 24 -4.00 7.57 18.91
C LYS A 24 -2.72 6.83 18.52
N TYR A 25 -1.78 7.49 17.84
CA TYR A 25 -0.53 6.91 17.34
C TYR A 25 0.70 7.22 18.20
N LYS A 26 0.56 8.02 19.25
CA LYS A 26 1.69 8.40 20.12
C LYS A 26 2.24 7.29 21.02
N ASN A 27 1.61 6.13 21.12
CA ASN A 27 1.98 5.14 22.12
C ASN A 27 2.56 3.81 21.62
N ASN A 28 2.83 3.65 20.31
CA ASN A 28 3.58 2.50 19.82
C ASN A 28 4.44 2.95 18.63
N MET A 29 5.61 3.53 18.89
CA MET A 29 6.65 3.60 17.86
C MET A 29 7.04 2.15 17.53
N ALA A 30 6.68 1.68 16.35
CA ALA A 30 7.20 0.42 15.83
C ALA A 30 8.73 0.51 15.81
N THR A 31 9.39 -0.55 16.23
CA THR A 31 10.85 -0.61 16.18
C THR A 31 11.32 -0.52 14.71
N VAL A 32 12.57 -0.08 14.50
CA VAL A 32 13.18 -0.06 13.15
C VAL A 32 13.06 -1.43 12.48
N SER A 33 13.24 -2.51 13.26
CA SER A 33 13.13 -3.89 12.78
C SER A 33 11.72 -4.23 12.29
N GLU A 34 10.67 -3.86 13.04
CA GLU A 34 9.27 -4.11 12.65
C GLU A 34 8.89 -3.32 11.40
N THR A 35 9.39 -2.09 11.25
CA THR A 35 9.12 -1.27 10.08
C THR A 35 9.83 -1.82 8.84
N ASN A 36 11.07 -2.26 8.95
CA ASN A 36 11.81 -2.87 7.85
C ASN A 36 11.17 -4.21 7.42
N HIS A 37 10.69 -5.01 8.37
CA HIS A 37 9.97 -6.25 8.09
C HIS A 37 8.65 -5.98 7.33
N ARG A 38 7.95 -4.89 7.67
CA ARG A 38 6.77 -4.45 6.92
C ARG A 38 7.11 -4.03 5.49
N LEU A 39 8.18 -3.25 5.29
CA LEU A 39 8.62 -2.85 3.96
C LEU A 39 8.99 -4.07 3.11
N ALA A 40 9.67 -5.05 3.69
CA ALA A 40 9.98 -6.32 3.05
C ALA A 40 8.71 -7.09 2.61
N ALA A 41 7.71 -7.18 3.49
CA ALA A 41 6.45 -7.83 3.16
C ALA A 41 5.72 -7.12 2.00
N LEU A 42 5.84 -5.80 1.89
CA LEU A 42 5.29 -5.03 0.78
C LEU A 42 6.05 -5.28 -0.53
N SER A 43 7.38 -5.36 -0.50
CA SER A 43 8.18 -5.76 -1.67
C SER A 43 7.83 -7.18 -2.13
N LEU A 44 7.69 -8.12 -1.21
CA LEU A 44 7.23 -9.49 -1.52
C LEU A 44 5.82 -9.49 -2.13
N PHE A 45 4.93 -8.62 -1.65
CA PHE A 45 3.58 -8.49 -2.20
C PHE A 45 3.63 -8.10 -3.70
N ARG A 46 4.50 -7.17 -4.05
CA ARG A 46 4.75 -6.77 -5.45
C ARG A 46 5.36 -7.89 -6.28
N GLU A 47 6.38 -8.58 -5.77
CA GLU A 47 7.03 -9.68 -6.47
C GLU A 47 6.06 -10.82 -6.78
N LEU A 48 5.26 -11.22 -5.81
CA LEU A 48 4.22 -12.23 -6.00
C LEU A 48 3.14 -11.77 -6.99
N TYR A 49 2.81 -10.47 -7.03
CA TYR A 49 1.86 -9.92 -8.00
C TYR A 49 2.38 -10.03 -9.42
N ASN A 50 3.64 -9.74 -9.67
CA ASN A 50 4.25 -9.89 -10.98
C ASN A 50 4.17 -11.32 -11.51
N ASN A 51 4.28 -12.30 -10.61
CA ASN A 51 4.21 -13.71 -10.95
C ASN A 51 2.76 -14.21 -11.18
N ASN A 52 1.80 -13.77 -10.39
CA ASN A 52 0.43 -14.29 -10.35
C ASN A 52 -0.65 -13.35 -10.89
N LYS A 53 -0.41 -12.03 -10.88
CA LYS A 53 -1.36 -10.96 -11.25
C LYS A 53 -2.74 -11.05 -10.56
N ASN A 54 -2.84 -11.78 -9.45
CA ASN A 54 -4.07 -11.95 -8.66
C ASN A 54 -3.79 -11.61 -7.19
N VAL A 55 -4.26 -10.46 -6.78
CA VAL A 55 -4.04 -9.92 -5.44
C VAL A 55 -4.57 -10.83 -4.33
N TYR A 56 -5.68 -11.51 -4.56
CA TYR A 56 -6.26 -12.43 -3.56
C TYR A 56 -5.45 -13.73 -3.42
N ALA A 57 -4.86 -14.23 -4.50
CA ALA A 57 -3.94 -15.37 -4.45
C ALA A 57 -2.66 -15.01 -3.67
N ILE A 58 -2.18 -13.78 -3.83
CA ILE A 58 -1.04 -13.28 -3.05
C ILE A 58 -1.39 -13.19 -1.57
N LEU A 59 -2.56 -12.65 -1.23
CA LEU A 59 -3.02 -12.62 0.16
C LEU A 59 -3.10 -14.02 0.78
N CYS A 60 -3.48 -15.04 -0.01
CA CYS A 60 -3.47 -16.42 0.46
C CYS A 60 -2.08 -16.84 0.96
N THR A 61 -1.01 -16.47 0.25
CA THR A 61 0.37 -16.77 0.68
C THR A 61 0.66 -16.18 2.07
N PHE A 62 0.26 -14.94 2.32
CA PHE A 62 0.43 -14.31 3.64
C PHE A 62 -0.46 -14.92 4.71
N VAL A 63 -1.70 -15.32 4.37
CA VAL A 63 -2.62 -16.01 5.28
C VAL A 63 -2.03 -17.36 5.68
N GLU A 64 -1.61 -18.18 4.72
CA GLU A 64 -0.98 -19.49 4.97
C GLU A 64 0.30 -19.34 5.79
N TYR A 65 1.12 -18.33 5.49
CA TYR A 65 2.34 -18.03 6.26
C TYR A 65 2.03 -17.80 7.75
N VAL A 66 1.08 -16.94 8.09
CA VAL A 66 0.77 -16.65 9.50
C VAL A 66 0.07 -17.81 10.20
N VAL A 67 -0.70 -18.62 9.49
CA VAL A 67 -1.33 -19.85 10.01
C VAL A 67 -0.26 -20.86 10.38
N VAL A 68 0.66 -21.16 9.47
CA VAL A 68 1.77 -22.12 9.74
C VAL A 68 2.64 -21.61 10.88
N LYS A 69 3.03 -20.32 10.85
CA LYS A 69 3.85 -19.71 11.91
C LYS A 69 3.20 -19.76 13.27
N SER A 70 1.88 -19.58 13.36
CA SER A 70 1.13 -19.63 14.62
C SER A 70 0.82 -21.05 15.08
N ASN A 71 1.03 -22.05 14.23
CA ASN A 71 0.67 -23.46 14.45
C ASN A 71 -0.82 -23.64 14.82
N LYS A 72 -1.69 -22.79 14.32
CA LYS A 72 -3.14 -22.87 14.51
C LYS A 72 -3.75 -23.76 13.44
N THR A 73 -4.43 -24.81 13.83
CA THR A 73 -5.16 -25.69 12.89
C THR A 73 -6.56 -25.15 12.60
N GLN A 74 -7.23 -24.55 13.57
CA GLN A 74 -8.54 -23.90 13.39
C GLN A 74 -8.49 -22.42 13.75
N PHE A 75 -9.16 -21.59 12.95
CA PHE A 75 -9.14 -20.15 13.08
C PHE A 75 -10.34 -19.47 12.41
N THR A 76 -10.53 -18.19 12.70
CA THR A 76 -11.51 -17.30 12.09
C THR A 76 -10.81 -16.24 11.24
N ALA A 77 -11.56 -15.49 10.41
CA ALA A 77 -11.03 -14.33 9.70
C ALA A 77 -10.46 -13.26 10.66
N THR A 78 -11.09 -13.08 11.82
CA THR A 78 -10.61 -12.20 12.90
C THR A 78 -9.24 -12.64 13.43
N ASP A 79 -9.05 -13.96 13.67
CA ASP A 79 -7.74 -14.49 14.10
C ASP A 79 -6.65 -14.17 13.07
N ILE A 80 -6.95 -14.37 11.77
CA ILE A 80 -6.02 -14.07 10.68
C ILE A 80 -5.71 -12.56 10.64
N ALA A 81 -6.72 -11.69 10.77
CA ALA A 81 -6.51 -10.25 10.80
C ALA A 81 -5.53 -9.83 11.93
N VAL A 82 -5.69 -10.42 13.11
CA VAL A 82 -4.79 -10.19 14.26
C VAL A 82 -3.37 -10.68 13.96
N LEU A 83 -3.22 -11.87 13.38
CA LEU A 83 -1.92 -12.45 13.05
C LEU A 83 -1.20 -11.64 11.95
N LEU A 84 -1.90 -11.24 10.89
CA LEU A 84 -1.34 -10.40 9.82
C LEU A 84 -0.93 -9.01 10.33
N LYS A 85 -1.74 -8.42 11.22
CA LYS A 85 -1.40 -7.15 11.88
C LYS A 85 -0.15 -7.29 12.74
N LYS A 86 -0.06 -8.36 13.53
CA LYS A 86 1.09 -8.62 14.41
C LYS A 86 2.37 -8.87 13.63
N GLU A 87 2.29 -9.64 12.56
CA GLU A 87 3.48 -10.08 11.78
C GLU A 87 3.97 -9.00 10.81
N PHE A 88 3.06 -8.43 10.03
CA PHE A 88 3.40 -7.56 8.90
C PHE A 88 2.86 -6.13 9.07
N ASN A 89 2.16 -5.85 10.15
CA ASN A 89 1.36 -4.63 10.32
C ASN A 89 0.36 -4.42 9.17
N PHE A 90 -0.14 -5.52 8.60
CA PHE A 90 -1.19 -5.50 7.57
C PHE A 90 -2.57 -5.41 8.23
N MET A 91 -3.33 -4.41 7.82
CA MET A 91 -4.73 -4.22 8.24
C MET A 91 -5.64 -4.59 7.09
N ILE A 92 -5.99 -5.86 6.99
CA ILE A 92 -6.88 -6.39 5.95
C ILE A 92 -8.28 -6.57 6.55
N PRO A 93 -9.34 -6.10 5.90
CA PRO A 93 -10.71 -6.30 6.35
C PRO A 93 -11.07 -7.78 6.46
N GLU A 94 -11.82 -8.15 7.52
CA GLU A 94 -12.21 -9.55 7.76
C GLU A 94 -13.03 -10.15 6.61
N ALA A 95 -13.86 -9.35 5.94
CA ALA A 95 -14.64 -9.80 4.78
C ALA A 95 -13.73 -10.19 3.60
N VAL A 96 -12.61 -9.49 3.40
CA VAL A 96 -11.61 -9.84 2.38
C VAL A 96 -10.91 -11.14 2.76
N LEU A 97 -10.52 -11.29 4.03
CA LEU A 97 -9.91 -12.52 4.53
C LEU A 97 -10.84 -13.73 4.45
N ASP A 98 -12.12 -13.53 4.79
CA ASP A 98 -13.16 -14.56 4.63
C ASP A 98 -13.30 -15.00 3.16
N PHE A 99 -13.29 -14.06 2.24
CA PHE A 99 -13.32 -14.34 0.80
C PHE A 99 -12.05 -15.06 0.32
N VAL A 100 -10.88 -14.62 0.75
CA VAL A 100 -9.58 -15.24 0.38
C VAL A 100 -9.51 -16.68 0.89
N CYS A 101 -9.84 -16.91 2.16
CA CYS A 101 -9.83 -18.27 2.74
C CYS A 101 -10.79 -19.21 2.00
N LYS A 102 -11.96 -18.72 1.58
CA LYS A 102 -12.97 -19.54 0.89
C LYS A 102 -12.65 -19.84 -0.57
N LYS A 103 -11.98 -18.93 -1.26
CA LYS A 103 -11.90 -18.94 -2.74
C LYS A 103 -10.49 -19.10 -3.29
N HIS A 104 -9.49 -18.74 -2.53
CA HIS A 104 -8.12 -18.66 -3.03
C HIS A 104 -7.11 -19.54 -2.29
N CYS A 105 -7.38 -19.90 -1.03
CA CYS A 105 -6.48 -20.78 -0.27
C CYS A 105 -6.92 -22.23 -0.40
N THR A 106 -6.15 -23.03 -1.13
CA THR A 106 -6.46 -24.45 -1.39
C THR A 106 -6.20 -25.34 -0.16
N ASN A 107 -5.27 -24.94 0.71
CA ASN A 107 -4.94 -25.67 1.94
C ASN A 107 -5.86 -25.34 3.12
N ILE A 108 -6.83 -24.44 2.90
CA ILE A 108 -7.77 -23.99 3.93
C ILE A 108 -9.18 -24.44 3.57
N THR A 109 -9.81 -25.17 4.47
CA THR A 109 -11.17 -25.67 4.32
C THR A 109 -12.13 -24.97 5.29
N THR A 110 -13.39 -24.84 4.89
CA THR A 110 -14.43 -24.30 5.78
C THR A 110 -15.06 -25.45 6.57
N VAL A 111 -14.86 -25.47 7.89
CA VAL A 111 -15.48 -26.49 8.78
C VAL A 111 -16.92 -26.13 9.10
N ARG A 112 -17.19 -24.85 9.38
CA ARG A 112 -18.52 -24.27 9.59
C ARG A 112 -18.48 -22.78 9.29
N LYS A 113 -19.63 -22.13 9.24
CA LYS A 113 -19.73 -20.69 8.92
C LYS A 113 -18.76 -19.86 9.77
N GLY A 114 -17.78 -19.22 9.11
CA GLY A 114 -16.79 -18.33 9.74
C GLY A 114 -15.67 -19.04 10.48
N ILE A 115 -15.58 -20.39 10.42
CA ILE A 115 -14.47 -21.16 11.00
C ILE A 115 -13.79 -21.97 9.90
N TYR A 116 -12.50 -21.79 9.84
CA TYR A 116 -11.60 -22.40 8.87
C TYR A 116 -10.66 -23.39 9.55
N GLU A 117 -10.22 -24.39 8.79
CA GLU A 117 -9.22 -25.36 9.20
C GLU A 117 -8.13 -25.45 8.13
N CYS A 118 -6.89 -25.50 8.57
CA CYS A 118 -5.74 -25.67 7.70
C CYS A 118 -5.02 -26.97 8.06
N GLU A 119 -4.85 -27.84 7.08
CA GLU A 119 -4.00 -29.03 7.21
C GLU A 119 -2.54 -28.62 6.91
N ILE A 120 -1.72 -28.57 7.95
CA ILE A 120 -0.31 -28.21 7.84
C ILE A 120 0.48 -29.43 7.38
N ASN A 121 0.49 -29.68 6.07
CA ASN A 121 1.23 -30.74 5.41
C ASN A 121 2.69 -30.33 5.11
N THR A 122 3.47 -31.25 4.55
CA THR A 122 4.88 -31.06 4.22
C THR A 122 5.05 -29.95 3.14
N GLU A 123 4.19 -29.97 2.12
CA GLU A 123 4.23 -29.01 1.01
C GLU A 123 4.02 -27.57 1.51
N LEU A 124 3.03 -27.37 2.38
CA LEU A 124 2.76 -26.06 2.97
C LEU A 124 3.91 -25.56 3.86
N LYS A 125 4.61 -26.49 4.56
CA LYS A 125 5.80 -26.14 5.33
C LYS A 125 6.97 -25.74 4.43
N GLU A 126 7.15 -26.37 3.29
CA GLU A 126 8.17 -25.99 2.30
C GLU A 126 7.90 -24.61 1.73
N VAL A 127 6.64 -24.31 1.36
CA VAL A 127 6.21 -22.98 0.92
C VAL A 127 6.45 -21.95 2.02
N PHE A 128 6.14 -22.25 3.27
CA PHE A 128 6.40 -21.39 4.42
C PHE A 128 7.89 -21.06 4.58
N GLU A 129 8.78 -22.06 4.57
CA GLU A 129 10.21 -21.83 4.73
C GLU A 129 10.80 -21.04 3.54
N LYS A 130 10.31 -21.27 2.32
CA LYS A 130 10.67 -20.46 1.14
C LYS A 130 10.26 -19.00 1.33
N THR A 131 8.99 -18.75 1.63
CA THR A 131 8.46 -17.38 1.85
C THR A 131 9.17 -16.68 2.99
N LYS A 132 9.50 -17.39 4.06
CA LYS A 132 10.27 -16.86 5.19
C LYS A 132 11.68 -16.46 4.77
N GLY A 133 12.34 -17.24 3.92
CA GLY A 133 13.63 -16.91 3.32
C GLY A 133 13.56 -15.64 2.48
N GLU A 134 12.56 -15.54 1.60
CA GLU A 134 12.32 -14.35 0.76
C GLU A 134 12.09 -13.10 1.62
N ILE A 135 11.22 -13.16 2.64
CA ILE A 135 11.00 -12.05 3.57
C ILE A 135 12.29 -11.65 4.29
N THR A 136 13.13 -12.61 4.67
CA THR A 136 14.40 -12.32 5.35
C THR A 136 15.33 -11.53 4.43
N THR A 137 15.49 -11.97 3.19
CA THR A 137 16.30 -11.27 2.19
C THR A 137 15.77 -9.86 1.93
N LEU A 138 14.49 -9.70 1.70
CA LEU A 138 13.86 -8.40 1.48
C LEU A 138 13.91 -7.49 2.72
N THR A 139 13.97 -8.06 3.93
CA THR A 139 14.17 -7.29 5.17
C THR A 139 15.58 -6.71 5.23
N ASP A 140 16.59 -7.46 4.77
CA ASP A 140 17.96 -6.98 4.66
C ASP A 140 18.08 -5.89 3.59
N ASP A 141 17.40 -6.04 2.45
CA ASP A 141 17.32 -5.01 1.41
C ASP A 141 16.66 -3.71 1.92
N ALA A 142 15.53 -3.83 2.60
CA ALA A 142 14.85 -2.67 3.20
C ALA A 142 15.75 -1.98 4.24
N ARG A 143 16.47 -2.76 5.04
CA ARG A 143 17.44 -2.23 6.00
C ARG A 143 18.57 -1.47 5.29
N GLU A 144 19.12 -2.03 4.23
CA GLU A 144 20.17 -1.39 3.43
C GLU A 144 19.71 -0.02 2.89
N ILE A 145 18.51 0.07 2.35
CA ILE A 145 17.94 1.35 1.87
C ILE A 145 17.82 2.36 3.02
N VAL A 146 17.31 1.95 4.17
CA VAL A 146 17.20 2.84 5.34
C VAL A 146 18.57 3.31 5.81
N GLU A 147 19.60 2.44 5.84
CA GLU A 147 20.97 2.79 6.19
C GLU A 147 21.59 3.80 5.19
N LYS A 148 21.33 3.62 3.91
CA LYS A 148 21.81 4.56 2.87
C LYS A 148 21.14 5.93 3.01
N ILE A 149 19.81 5.97 3.26
CA ILE A 149 19.09 7.23 3.50
C ILE A 149 19.60 7.88 4.80
N TYR A 150 19.84 7.10 5.86
CA TYR A 150 20.41 7.59 7.10
C TYR A 150 21.78 8.22 6.90
N SER A 151 22.68 7.54 6.18
CA SER A 151 24.02 8.05 5.87
C SER A 151 23.95 9.36 5.07
N PHE A 152 23.02 9.43 4.11
CA PHE A 152 22.73 10.65 3.36
C PHE A 152 22.21 11.76 4.28
N TYR A 153 21.27 11.46 5.19
CA TYR A 153 20.76 12.41 6.17
C TYR A 153 21.87 12.99 7.04
N ILE A 154 22.75 12.15 7.61
CA ILE A 154 23.87 12.60 8.46
C ILE A 154 24.85 13.48 7.69
N SER A 155 25.09 13.17 6.41
CA SER A 155 25.96 14.02 5.55
C SER A 155 25.42 15.45 5.40
N GLN A 156 24.09 15.62 5.41
CA GLN A 156 23.43 16.92 5.30
C GLN A 156 23.21 17.59 6.68
N HIS A 157 23.12 16.79 7.76
CA HIS A 157 22.80 17.23 9.11
C HIS A 157 23.82 16.71 10.15
N PRO A 158 25.11 17.13 10.07
CA PRO A 158 26.18 16.57 10.91
C PRO A 158 26.04 16.91 12.40
N LYS A 159 25.16 17.82 12.77
CA LYS A 159 24.89 18.25 14.16
C LYS A 159 23.48 17.88 14.63
N SER A 160 22.95 16.75 14.18
CA SER A 160 21.63 16.30 14.65
C SER A 160 21.72 15.90 16.13
N ASP A 161 20.79 16.42 16.96
CA ASP A 161 20.66 16.06 18.37
C ASP A 161 19.85 14.76 18.58
N LYS A 162 19.33 14.14 17.49
CA LYS A 162 18.54 12.92 17.53
C LYS A 162 19.44 11.70 17.57
N THR A 163 18.98 10.64 18.23
CA THR A 163 19.69 9.36 18.20
C THR A 163 19.61 8.71 16.82
N GLU A 164 20.56 7.83 16.53
CA GLU A 164 20.59 7.06 15.29
C GLU A 164 19.29 6.24 15.10
N GLU A 165 18.81 5.61 16.19
CA GLU A 165 17.60 4.80 16.17
C GLU A 165 16.35 5.63 15.89
N ASP A 166 16.22 6.82 16.48
CA ASP A 166 15.11 7.75 16.22
C ASP A 166 15.10 8.21 14.76
N ILE A 167 16.28 8.51 14.19
CA ILE A 167 16.39 8.93 12.80
C ILE A 167 16.02 7.78 11.87
N LYS A 168 16.54 6.57 12.07
CA LYS A 168 16.25 5.40 11.23
C LYS A 168 14.79 5.00 11.32
N SER A 169 14.18 5.02 12.51
CA SER A 169 12.76 4.78 12.72
C SER A 169 11.92 5.83 11.98
N GLY A 170 12.30 7.09 12.09
CA GLY A 170 11.65 8.19 11.37
C GLY A 170 11.75 8.04 9.84
N ILE A 171 12.91 7.67 9.31
CA ILE A 171 13.14 7.41 7.88
C ILE A 171 12.26 6.25 7.40
N SER A 172 12.27 5.10 8.09
CA SER A 172 11.50 3.92 7.71
C SER A 172 9.99 4.22 7.66
N SER A 173 9.47 4.93 8.67
CA SER A 173 8.07 5.34 8.73
C SER A 173 7.73 6.33 7.62
N SER A 174 8.64 7.27 7.34
CA SER A 174 8.47 8.27 6.28
C SER A 174 8.55 7.67 4.90
N LEU A 175 9.38 6.64 4.68
CA LEU A 175 9.46 5.94 3.40
C LEU A 175 8.13 5.28 3.04
N TYR A 176 7.47 4.64 3.99
CA TYR A 176 6.13 4.09 3.76
C TYR A 176 5.12 5.19 3.38
N ASN A 177 5.10 6.30 4.13
CA ASN A 177 4.19 7.41 3.85
C ASN A 177 4.51 8.11 2.52
N PHE A 178 5.79 8.25 2.18
CA PHE A 178 6.25 8.76 0.90
C PHE A 178 5.73 7.92 -0.27
N CYS A 179 5.80 6.59 -0.14
CA CYS A 179 5.27 5.67 -1.16
C CYS A 179 3.75 5.76 -1.33
N LEU A 180 3.01 6.23 -0.33
CA LEU A 180 1.57 6.49 -0.40
C LEU A 180 1.22 7.86 -1.01
N ASP A 181 2.21 8.62 -1.50
CA ASP A 181 2.05 10.03 -1.89
C ASP A 181 1.39 10.89 -0.78
N ASN A 182 1.48 10.44 0.47
CA ASN A 182 1.04 11.23 1.61
C ASN A 182 2.05 12.34 1.86
N LEU A 183 1.78 13.50 1.30
CA LEU A 183 2.58 14.73 1.42
C LEU A 183 2.63 15.32 2.84
N TYR A 184 2.14 14.60 3.84
CA TYR A 184 2.25 15.03 5.24
C TYR A 184 3.66 14.78 5.74
N THR A 185 4.40 15.79 5.68
CA THR A 185 5.79 16.00 6.00
C THR A 185 6.05 15.83 7.50
N ASN A 186 6.50 14.67 7.88
CA ASN A 186 7.46 14.64 8.96
C ASN A 186 8.83 14.87 8.29
N GLY A 187 9.74 15.61 8.88
CA GLY A 187 10.95 16.17 8.26
C GLY A 187 11.94 15.21 7.58
N TYR A 188 11.52 13.96 7.26
CA TYR A 188 12.32 13.00 6.50
C TYR A 188 11.82 12.80 5.06
N THR A 189 10.64 13.27 4.71
CA THR A 189 10.10 13.14 3.33
C THR A 189 10.95 13.89 2.33
N ASP A 190 11.42 15.10 2.69
CA ASP A 190 12.29 15.92 1.85
C ASP A 190 13.66 15.25 1.66
N ILE A 191 14.18 14.62 2.72
CA ILE A 191 15.45 13.86 2.67
C ILE A 191 15.31 12.64 1.75
N ILE A 192 14.18 11.92 1.82
CA ILE A 192 13.92 10.78 0.94
C ILE A 192 13.84 11.25 -0.51
N SER A 193 13.12 12.34 -0.78
CA SER A 193 13.03 12.93 -2.12
C SER A 193 14.42 13.33 -2.65
N ALA A 194 15.21 14.03 -1.83
CA ALA A 194 16.56 14.43 -2.20
C ALA A 194 17.50 13.22 -2.41
N PHE A 195 17.38 12.19 -1.58
CA PHE A 195 18.11 10.93 -1.74
C PHE A 195 17.80 10.22 -3.04
N ILE A 196 16.52 10.16 -3.44
CA ILE A 196 16.09 9.55 -4.71
C ILE A 196 16.68 10.32 -5.88
N VAL A 197 16.58 11.65 -5.88
CA VAL A 197 17.17 12.50 -6.93
C VAL A 197 18.70 12.32 -6.98
N PHE A 198 19.36 12.28 -5.83
CA PHE A 198 20.81 12.07 -5.77
C PHE A 198 21.25 10.72 -6.36
N ASN A 199 20.38 9.70 -6.25
CA ASN A 199 20.64 8.34 -6.73
C ASN A 199 19.90 8.00 -8.04
N GLU A 200 19.40 8.96 -8.80
CA GLU A 200 18.61 8.73 -10.03
C GLU A 200 19.34 7.86 -11.07
N HIS A 201 20.67 7.88 -11.07
CA HIS A 201 21.50 7.07 -11.96
C HIS A 201 21.97 5.74 -11.33
N ASN A 202 21.50 5.41 -10.13
CA ASN A 202 21.80 4.14 -9.48
C ASN A 202 20.59 3.19 -9.58
N PRO A 203 20.56 2.29 -10.59
CA PRO A 203 19.39 1.46 -10.85
C PRO A 203 19.05 0.53 -9.69
N ASP A 204 20.04 0.01 -8.96
CA ASP A 204 19.82 -0.88 -7.83
C ASP A 204 19.02 -0.21 -6.70
N ILE A 205 19.37 1.02 -6.35
CA ILE A 205 18.65 1.79 -5.32
C ILE A 205 17.24 2.14 -5.79
N ILE A 206 17.11 2.61 -7.03
CA ILE A 206 15.82 3.02 -7.59
C ILE A 206 14.88 1.82 -7.72
N GLU A 207 15.38 0.67 -8.15
CA GLU A 207 14.58 -0.57 -8.25
C GLU A 207 14.04 -1.00 -6.88
N LYS A 208 14.87 -1.09 -5.85
CA LYS A 208 14.47 -1.46 -4.49
C LYS A 208 13.40 -0.51 -3.92
N ILE A 209 13.55 0.80 -4.13
CA ILE A 209 12.54 1.79 -3.69
C ILE A 209 11.23 1.63 -4.49
N SER A 210 11.32 1.40 -5.79
CA SER A 210 10.16 1.17 -6.66
C SER A 210 9.38 -0.09 -6.27
N GLU A 211 10.07 -1.16 -5.90
CA GLU A 211 9.45 -2.40 -5.40
C GLU A 211 8.63 -2.16 -4.13
N ILE A 212 9.19 -1.42 -3.18
CA ILE A 212 8.46 -1.02 -1.97
C ILE A 212 7.24 -0.18 -2.35
N LYS A 213 7.40 0.82 -3.23
CA LYS A 213 6.30 1.71 -3.65
C LYS A 213 5.17 0.95 -4.32
N GLU A 214 5.47 0.08 -5.28
CA GLU A 214 4.47 -0.74 -5.97
C GLU A 214 3.74 -1.68 -5.00
N GLY A 215 4.48 -2.29 -4.07
CA GLY A 215 3.89 -3.13 -3.02
C GLY A 215 2.95 -2.33 -2.10
N VAL A 216 3.31 -1.11 -1.74
CA VAL A 216 2.44 -0.21 -0.95
C VAL A 216 1.15 0.11 -1.71
N ILE A 217 1.24 0.39 -3.01
CA ILE A 217 0.06 0.68 -3.86
C ILE A 217 -0.86 -0.54 -3.92
N LEU A 218 -0.32 -1.72 -4.21
CA LEU A 218 -1.08 -2.97 -4.27
C LEU A 218 -1.76 -3.29 -2.92
N TYR A 219 -1.02 -3.20 -1.82
CA TYR A 219 -1.56 -3.41 -0.47
C TYR A 219 -2.68 -2.41 -0.15
N THR A 220 -2.51 -1.15 -0.54
CA THR A 220 -3.51 -0.11 -0.31
C THR A 220 -4.81 -0.44 -1.04
N GLY A 221 -4.74 -0.93 -2.27
CA GLY A 221 -5.91 -1.40 -3.03
C GLY A 221 -6.69 -2.50 -2.30
N VAL A 222 -5.99 -3.44 -1.65
CA VAL A 222 -6.64 -4.51 -0.87
C VAL A 222 -7.24 -3.99 0.43
N ARG A 223 -6.55 -3.08 1.10
CA ARG A 223 -7.00 -2.49 2.37
C ARG A 223 -8.28 -1.67 2.22
N TYR A 224 -8.42 -0.98 1.10
CA TYR A 224 -9.57 -0.11 0.80
C TYR A 224 -10.68 -0.81 0.02
N THR A 225 -10.65 -2.14 -0.17
CA THR A 225 -11.81 -2.85 -0.64
C THR A 225 -12.92 -2.66 0.38
N ASP A 226 -13.89 -1.84 0.03
CA ASP A 226 -14.94 -1.37 0.92
C ASP A 226 -15.74 -2.58 1.42
N THR A 227 -15.69 -2.84 2.71
CA THR A 227 -16.47 -3.90 3.34
C THR A 227 -17.95 -3.55 3.45
N ASN A 228 -18.30 -2.31 3.20
CA ASN A 228 -19.66 -1.90 2.97
C ASN A 228 -20.04 -2.21 1.53
N SER A 229 -20.06 -3.48 1.19
CA SER A 229 -20.53 -4.01 -0.08
C SER A 229 -22.03 -3.81 -0.27
N THR A 230 -22.47 -2.61 -0.16
CA THR A 230 -23.58 -2.13 -0.96
C THR A 230 -23.00 -1.89 -2.36
N SER A 231 -22.70 -3.03 -3.01
CA SER A 231 -22.65 -3.16 -4.47
C SER A 231 -22.19 -1.90 -5.22
N GLY A 232 -20.88 -1.66 -5.32
CA GLY A 232 -20.33 -0.78 -6.37
C GLY A 232 -20.86 0.66 -6.44
N GLN A 233 -21.70 1.07 -5.52
CA GLN A 233 -22.22 2.43 -5.47
C GLN A 233 -21.33 3.27 -4.55
N TRP A 234 -20.61 4.17 -5.16
CA TRP A 234 -19.96 5.26 -4.45
C TRP A 234 -21.05 6.09 -3.78
N THR A 235 -21.20 5.95 -2.46
CA THR A 235 -22.26 6.62 -1.69
C THR A 235 -21.96 8.10 -1.46
N ASN A 236 -20.73 8.56 -1.71
CA ASN A 236 -20.31 9.94 -1.56
C ASN A 236 -20.18 10.63 -2.92
N ASN A 237 -20.53 11.91 -2.98
CA ASN A 237 -20.30 12.74 -4.16
C ASN A 237 -18.80 12.92 -4.37
N ILE A 238 -18.16 12.03 -5.16
CA ILE A 238 -16.78 12.19 -5.57
C ILE A 238 -16.75 13.12 -6.77
N THR A 239 -15.94 14.16 -6.67
CA THR A 239 -15.73 15.11 -7.74
C THR A 239 -14.33 14.90 -8.31
N PHE A 240 -14.26 14.51 -9.58
CA PHE A 240 -13.00 14.43 -10.31
C PHE A 240 -12.69 15.76 -10.96
N TYR A 241 -11.45 16.22 -10.80
CA TYR A 241 -10.90 17.34 -11.53
C TYR A 241 -9.97 16.79 -12.61
N LEU A 242 -10.37 17.02 -13.87
CA LEU A 242 -9.55 16.60 -15.00
C LEU A 242 -8.37 17.57 -15.14
N ASP A 243 -7.18 17.03 -15.32
CA ASP A 243 -6.03 17.84 -15.68
C ASP A 243 -6.09 18.27 -17.16
N THR A 244 -5.15 19.12 -17.56
CA THR A 244 -5.13 19.68 -18.93
C THR A 244 -4.96 18.62 -19.99
N GLU A 245 -4.20 17.56 -19.74
CA GLU A 245 -3.92 16.49 -20.69
C GLU A 245 -5.17 15.63 -20.92
N LEU A 246 -5.89 15.28 -19.85
CA LEU A 246 -7.18 14.59 -19.96
C LEU A 246 -8.23 15.45 -20.65
N LEU A 247 -8.24 16.77 -20.42
CA LEU A 247 -9.12 17.68 -21.14
C LEU A 247 -8.80 17.73 -22.64
N PHE A 248 -7.51 17.70 -23.02
CA PHE A 248 -7.13 17.64 -24.42
C PHE A 248 -7.56 16.35 -25.09
N SER A 249 -7.47 15.21 -24.38
CA SER A 249 -7.99 13.93 -24.85
C SER A 249 -9.52 13.98 -25.03
N ALA A 250 -10.24 14.54 -24.03
CA ALA A 250 -11.69 14.74 -24.11
C ALA A 250 -12.13 15.58 -25.31
N PHE A 251 -11.35 16.59 -25.69
CA PHE A 251 -11.64 17.44 -26.84
C PHE A 251 -11.07 16.91 -28.18
N GLY A 252 -10.35 15.78 -28.13
CA GLY A 252 -9.73 15.16 -29.31
C GLY A 252 -8.48 15.87 -29.81
N TYR A 253 -7.89 16.78 -29.02
CA TYR A 253 -6.66 17.47 -29.41
C TYR A 253 -5.43 16.56 -29.41
N ASN A 254 -5.46 15.47 -28.66
CA ASN A 254 -4.40 14.45 -28.61
C ASN A 254 -4.60 13.33 -29.67
N GLY A 255 -5.70 13.38 -30.42
CA GLY A 255 -6.02 12.41 -31.46
C GLY A 255 -7.29 11.60 -31.18
N GLU A 256 -7.76 10.86 -32.17
CA GLU A 256 -9.01 10.10 -32.11
C GLU A 256 -8.93 8.90 -31.15
N ILE A 257 -7.75 8.29 -31.00
CA ILE A 257 -7.56 7.13 -30.13
C ILE A 257 -7.72 7.55 -28.66
N GLU A 258 -7.00 8.61 -28.25
CA GLU A 258 -7.06 9.16 -26.91
C GLU A 258 -8.47 9.68 -26.58
N LYS A 259 -9.15 10.27 -27.57
CA LYS A 259 -10.53 10.71 -27.42
C LYS A 259 -11.45 9.51 -27.15
N LYS A 260 -11.30 8.42 -27.92
CA LYS A 260 -12.10 7.21 -27.70
C LYS A 260 -11.85 6.58 -26.35
N MET A 261 -10.60 6.49 -25.89
CA MET A 261 -10.26 6.00 -24.56
C MET A 261 -10.87 6.87 -23.46
N PHE A 262 -10.89 8.19 -23.66
CA PHE A 262 -11.54 9.11 -22.72
C PHE A 262 -13.06 8.93 -22.71
N ASP A 263 -13.69 8.78 -23.87
CA ASP A 263 -15.14 8.55 -23.96
C ASP A 263 -15.55 7.23 -23.26
N GLU A 264 -14.78 6.14 -23.45
CA GLU A 264 -14.97 4.86 -22.75
C GLU A 264 -14.81 5.00 -21.23
N PHE A 265 -13.79 5.75 -20.79
CA PHE A 265 -13.60 6.08 -19.36
C PHE A 265 -14.77 6.88 -18.83
N PHE A 266 -15.26 7.84 -19.60
CA PHE A 266 -16.37 8.68 -19.19
C PHE A 266 -17.69 7.90 -19.05
N GLU A 267 -17.97 6.97 -19.99
CA GLU A 267 -19.10 6.04 -19.90
C GLU A 267 -19.04 5.20 -18.63
N LEU A 268 -17.85 4.65 -18.30
CA LEU A 268 -17.64 3.90 -17.07
C LEU A 268 -17.90 4.75 -15.82
N VAL A 269 -17.46 6.01 -15.82
CA VAL A 269 -17.68 6.95 -14.70
C VAL A 269 -19.16 7.26 -14.54
N GLU A 270 -19.94 7.40 -15.61
CA GLU A 270 -21.39 7.59 -15.57
C GLU A 270 -22.10 6.33 -15.06
N GLU A 271 -21.65 5.14 -15.50
CA GLU A 271 -22.22 3.85 -15.09
C GLU A 271 -22.05 3.59 -13.59
N VAL A 272 -20.89 3.96 -13.01
CA VAL A 272 -20.66 3.86 -11.56
C VAL A 272 -21.21 5.06 -10.76
N ASN A 273 -22.01 5.91 -11.39
CA ASN A 273 -22.72 7.03 -10.75
C ASN A 273 -21.79 8.10 -10.15
N LEU A 274 -20.62 8.27 -10.72
CA LEU A 274 -19.67 9.32 -10.33
C LEU A 274 -20.05 10.63 -11.03
N ARG A 275 -20.00 11.76 -10.30
CA ARG A 275 -20.25 13.07 -10.89
C ARG A 275 -18.95 13.67 -11.41
N LEU A 276 -18.84 13.78 -12.72
CA LEU A 276 -17.84 14.66 -13.34
C LEU A 276 -18.38 16.10 -13.40
N LEU A 277 -17.62 17.05 -12.90
CA LEU A 277 -17.92 18.46 -13.14
C LEU A 277 -17.61 18.78 -14.62
N ARG A 278 -18.66 18.88 -15.43
CA ARG A 278 -18.54 19.53 -16.72
C ARG A 278 -18.21 21.00 -16.47
N ILE A 279 -17.07 21.45 -16.97
CA ILE A 279 -16.82 22.89 -17.10
C ILE A 279 -17.89 23.39 -18.07
N LYS A 280 -18.89 24.10 -17.53
CA LYS A 280 -19.86 24.81 -18.40
C LYS A 280 -19.08 25.83 -19.22
N ARG A 281 -19.21 25.74 -20.53
CA ARG A 281 -18.75 26.76 -21.48
C ARG A 281 -19.44 28.09 -21.24
#